data_9d13fe0fa03b74c09a8df6f5c100155c
#
_entry.id   9d13fe0fa03b74c09a8df6f5c100155c
#
_cell.length_a   1.000
_cell.length_b   1.000
_cell.length_c   1.000
_cell.angle_alpha   90.00
_cell.angle_beta   90.00
_cell.angle_gamma   90.00
#
_symmetry.space_group_name_H-M   'P 1'
#
loop_
_entity.id
_entity.type
_entity.pdbx_description
1 polymer ?
#
loop_
_entity_poly.entity_id
_entity_poly.type
_entity_poly.pdbx_seq_one_letter_code
_entity_poly.pdbx_strand_id
1 'polypeptide(L)'
;DNYSPPFVKESKVKIGLKLHEIIPIKSNGCKFIIGEVEHVLLDDGINFIVEGSIDLEESNSVGVGGLNSYYTMNKIAELPFPRLSTTPASEMNKFWKRKI
;
A
#
# COMPACT_ATOMS: atom_id res chain seq x y z
N ASP A 1 -9.73 -5.66 23.84
CA ASP A 1 -9.70 -6.19 22.51
C ASP A 1 -9.04 -7.57 22.49
N ASN A 2 -9.61 -8.50 21.74
CA ASN A 2 -9.15 -9.89 21.71
C ASN A 2 -8.09 -10.20 20.67
N TYR A 3 -7.59 -9.20 19.96
CA TYR A 3 -6.59 -9.41 18.95
C TYR A 3 -5.23 -9.66 19.61
N SER A 4 -4.71 -10.88 19.49
CA SER A 4 -3.53 -11.30 20.24
C SER A 4 -2.18 -11.07 19.55
N PRO A 5 -2.05 -11.04 18.22
CA PRO A 5 -0.75 -10.81 17.61
C PRO A 5 -0.17 -9.44 17.99
N PRO A 6 1.14 -9.37 18.24
CA PRO A 6 1.76 -8.10 18.60
C PRO A 6 1.95 -7.20 17.39
N PHE A 7 2.07 -5.90 17.65
CA PHE A 7 2.40 -4.90 16.62
C PHE A 7 3.80 -4.36 16.86
N VAL A 8 4.42 -3.88 15.79
CA VAL A 8 5.71 -3.22 15.88
C VAL A 8 5.49 -1.82 16.44
N LYS A 9 6.03 -1.56 17.63
CA LYS A 9 5.78 -0.32 18.36
C LYS A 9 6.19 0.93 17.61
N GLU A 10 7.31 0.87 16.89
CA GLU A 10 7.88 2.01 16.16
C GLU A 10 7.17 2.33 14.87
N SER A 11 6.32 1.45 14.37
CA SER A 11 5.62 1.67 13.10
C SER A 11 4.51 2.70 13.27
N LYS A 12 4.47 3.66 12.36
CA LYS A 12 3.42 4.69 12.36
C LYS A 12 2.08 4.16 11.89
N VAL A 13 2.10 3.14 11.06
CA VAL A 13 0.90 2.47 10.57
C VAL A 13 0.99 1.02 10.96
N LYS A 14 -0.03 0.52 11.63
CA LYS A 14 -0.08 -0.87 12.07
C LYS A 14 -1.37 -1.49 11.56
N ILE A 15 -1.27 -2.61 10.88
CA ILE A 15 -2.43 -3.29 10.30
C ILE A 15 -2.50 -4.70 10.84
N GLY A 16 -3.57 -5.01 11.54
CA GLY A 16 -3.83 -6.34 12.05
C GLY A 16 -4.71 -7.12 11.08
N LEU A 17 -4.29 -8.32 10.74
CA LEU A 17 -4.95 -9.13 9.73
C LEU A 17 -5.39 -10.47 10.32
N LYS A 18 -6.39 -11.06 9.68
CA LYS A 18 -6.80 -12.43 9.89
C LYS A 18 -6.56 -13.17 8.58
N LEU A 19 -6.03 -14.37 8.64
CA LEU A 19 -5.78 -15.16 7.43
C LEU A 19 -7.10 -15.39 6.68
N HIS A 20 -7.10 -15.02 5.40
CA HIS A 20 -8.25 -15.20 4.53
C HIS A 20 -8.00 -16.34 3.54
N GLU A 21 -6.88 -16.30 2.83
CA GLU A 21 -6.60 -17.27 1.77
C GLU A 21 -5.11 -17.45 1.57
N ILE A 22 -4.70 -18.68 1.22
CA ILE A 22 -3.32 -18.97 0.82
C ILE A 22 -3.37 -19.57 -0.58
N ILE A 23 -2.67 -18.92 -1.51
CA ILE A 23 -2.59 -19.38 -2.90
C ILE A 23 -1.17 -19.88 -3.17
N PRO A 24 -0.98 -21.21 -3.36
CA PRO A 24 0.35 -21.72 -3.69
C PRO A 24 0.72 -21.35 -5.13
N ILE A 25 1.97 -20.96 -5.33
CA ILE A 25 2.51 -20.65 -6.65
C ILE A 25 3.38 -21.81 -7.10
N LYS A 26 2.93 -22.55 -8.09
CA LYS A 26 3.58 -23.80 -8.51
C LYS A 26 4.97 -23.59 -9.10
N SER A 27 5.19 -22.47 -9.77
CA SER A 27 6.44 -22.25 -10.51
C SER A 27 7.66 -22.11 -9.60
N ASN A 28 7.49 -21.64 -8.35
CA ASN A 28 8.63 -21.39 -7.47
C ASN A 28 8.46 -21.88 -6.04
N GLY A 29 7.35 -22.54 -5.74
CA GLY A 29 7.07 -23.04 -4.40
C GLY A 29 6.70 -21.98 -3.38
N CYS A 30 6.56 -20.74 -3.79
CA CYS A 30 6.12 -19.66 -2.89
C CYS A 30 4.63 -19.73 -2.65
N LYS A 31 4.17 -18.93 -1.68
CA LYS A 31 2.75 -18.81 -1.36
C LYS A 31 2.35 -17.35 -1.37
N PHE A 32 1.18 -17.08 -1.94
CA PHE A 32 0.58 -15.76 -1.89
C PHE A 32 -0.47 -15.78 -0.77
N ILE A 33 -0.22 -14.98 0.27
CA ILE A 33 -1.05 -14.99 1.47
C ILE A 33 -1.93 -13.76 1.47
N ILE A 34 -3.23 -13.97 1.58
CA ILE A 34 -4.22 -12.88 1.61
C ILE A 34 -4.80 -12.80 3.01
N GLY A 35 -4.70 -11.61 3.62
CA GLY A 35 -5.26 -11.36 4.93
C GLY A 35 -6.44 -10.41 4.84
N GLU A 36 -7.41 -10.63 5.71
CA GLU A 36 -8.52 -9.70 5.89
C GLU A 36 -8.16 -8.69 6.98
N VAL A 37 -8.34 -7.41 6.71
CA VAL A 37 -7.98 -6.36 7.66
C VAL A 37 -8.99 -6.35 8.81
N GLU A 38 -8.50 -6.49 10.03
CA GLU A 38 -9.32 -6.41 11.24
C GLU A 38 -9.04 -5.16 12.06
N HIS A 39 -7.80 -4.70 12.06
CA HIS A 39 -7.40 -3.55 12.86
C HIS A 39 -6.47 -2.64 12.05
N VAL A 40 -6.68 -1.35 12.16
CA VAL A 40 -5.76 -0.35 11.60
C VAL A 40 -5.47 0.65 12.72
N LEU A 41 -4.20 0.77 13.09
CA LEU A 41 -3.75 1.70 14.12
C LEU A 41 -2.82 2.71 13.46
N LEU A 42 -3.10 3.98 13.67
CA LEU A 42 -2.34 5.08 13.06
C LEU A 42 -1.81 5.99 14.14
N ASP A 43 -0.57 6.47 13.97
CA ASP A 43 -0.04 7.51 14.84
C ASP A 43 -0.82 8.82 14.65
N ASP A 44 -0.85 9.64 15.69
CA ASP A 44 -1.63 10.88 15.70
C ASP A 44 -1.26 11.84 14.58
N GLY A 45 -0.03 11.83 14.12
CA GLY A 45 0.42 12.75 13.08
C GLY A 45 0.12 12.32 11.65
N ILE A 46 -0.49 11.16 11.46
CA ILE A 46 -0.76 10.66 10.12
C ILE A 46 -2.00 11.33 9.55
N ASN A 47 -1.83 11.95 8.39
CA ASN A 47 -2.93 12.58 7.67
C ASN A 47 -3.35 11.74 6.48
N PHE A 48 -4.65 11.71 6.20
CA PHE A 48 -5.16 11.08 5.00
C PHE A 48 -5.07 12.07 3.84
N ILE A 49 -4.72 11.59 2.67
CA ILE A 49 -4.82 12.40 1.46
C ILE A 49 -6.26 12.36 0.93
N VAL A 50 -6.52 13.13 -0.13
CA VAL A 50 -7.88 13.48 -0.57
C VAL A 50 -8.87 12.32 -0.65
N GLU A 51 -8.47 11.14 -1.02
CA GLU A 51 -9.40 10.01 -1.17
C GLU A 51 -9.34 9.02 -0.02
N GLY A 52 -8.87 9.46 1.15
CA GLY A 52 -8.79 8.60 2.31
C GLY A 52 -7.59 7.68 2.32
N SER A 53 -6.65 7.89 1.42
CA SER A 53 -5.41 7.10 1.39
C SER A 53 -4.41 7.66 2.39
N ILE A 54 -3.46 6.81 2.79
CA ILE A 54 -2.35 7.20 3.66
C ILE A 54 -1.17 7.59 2.79
N ASP A 55 -0.54 8.73 3.09
CA ASP A 55 0.67 9.15 2.41
C ASP A 55 1.84 8.26 2.85
N LEU A 56 2.43 7.53 1.91
CA LEU A 56 3.50 6.58 2.22
C LEU A 56 4.80 7.26 2.65
N GLU A 57 5.05 8.49 2.21
CA GLU A 57 6.21 9.24 2.70
C GLU A 57 6.03 9.65 4.16
N GLU A 58 4.88 10.22 4.47
CA GLU A 58 4.58 10.70 5.82
C GLU A 58 4.57 9.56 6.83
N SER A 59 4.09 8.40 6.42
CA SER A 59 4.02 7.23 7.29
C SER A 59 5.37 6.53 7.45
N ASN A 60 6.42 7.00 6.78
CA ASN A 60 7.75 6.37 6.76
C ASN A 60 7.71 4.92 6.27
N SER A 61 6.83 4.64 5.33
CA SER A 61 6.75 3.32 4.71
C SER A 61 7.99 3.07 3.87
N VAL A 62 8.39 1.81 3.77
CA VAL A 62 9.54 1.42 2.95
C VAL A 62 9.11 0.49 1.84
N GLY A 63 9.85 0.52 0.74
CA GLY A 63 9.69 -0.43 -0.34
C GLY A 63 10.81 -1.44 -0.31
N VAL A 64 10.55 -2.64 -0.79
CA VAL A 64 11.55 -3.69 -0.85
C VAL A 64 11.80 -4.04 -2.32
N GLY A 65 13.07 -3.99 -2.73
CA GLY A 65 13.46 -4.35 -4.08
C GLY A 65 14.47 -5.49 -4.05
N GLY A 66 14.41 -6.35 -5.05
CA GLY A 66 15.23 -7.55 -5.04
C GLY A 66 14.84 -8.44 -3.87
N LEU A 67 15.81 -9.02 -3.20
CA LEU A 67 15.55 -9.92 -2.08
C LEU A 67 15.69 -9.23 -0.71
N ASN A 68 16.56 -8.24 -0.62
CA ASN A 68 16.92 -7.70 0.68
C ASN A 68 17.30 -6.21 0.66
N SER A 69 16.92 -5.48 -0.37
CA SER A 69 17.17 -4.04 -0.45
C SER A 69 15.93 -3.27 -0.03
N TYR A 70 16.10 -2.31 0.87
CA TYR A 70 15.01 -1.50 1.40
C TYR A 70 15.19 -0.06 0.97
N TYR A 71 14.10 0.58 0.59
CA TYR A 71 14.10 1.94 0.05
C TYR A 71 13.09 2.79 0.78
N THR A 72 13.43 4.07 0.97
CA THR A 72 12.44 5.03 1.44
C THR A 72 11.54 5.42 0.28
N MET A 73 10.30 5.78 0.59
CA MET A 73 9.33 6.18 -0.42
C MET A 73 9.48 7.67 -0.74
N ASN A 74 9.33 8.00 -2.01
CA ASN A 74 9.36 9.38 -2.48
C ASN A 74 8.32 9.55 -3.58
N LYS A 75 7.25 10.29 -3.27
CA LYS A 75 6.17 10.51 -4.23
C LYS A 75 6.67 11.38 -5.39
N ILE A 76 6.56 10.88 -6.60
CA ILE A 76 6.98 11.63 -7.80
C ILE A 76 5.80 12.18 -8.59
N ALA A 77 4.61 11.66 -8.38
CA ALA A 77 3.43 12.13 -9.10
C ALA A 77 2.16 11.62 -8.43
N GLU A 78 1.08 12.33 -8.65
CA GLU A 78 -0.24 11.90 -8.24
C GLU A 78 -1.14 11.99 -9.46
N LEU A 79 -1.64 10.86 -9.92
CA LEU A 79 -2.45 10.77 -11.12
C LEU A 79 -3.92 10.62 -10.75
N PRO A 80 -4.84 11.16 -11.57
CA PRO A 80 -6.25 11.00 -11.27
C PRO A 80 -6.67 9.54 -11.36
N PHE A 81 -7.57 9.14 -10.48
CA PHE A 81 -8.12 7.79 -10.51
C PHE A 81 -8.92 7.61 -11.81
N PRO A 82 -8.63 6.57 -12.61
CA PRO A 82 -9.32 6.39 -13.89
C PRO A 82 -10.78 5.98 -13.69
N ARG A 83 -11.66 6.88 -14.10
CA ARG A 83 -13.11 6.64 -14.09
C ARG A 83 -13.67 7.08 -15.43
N LEU A 84 -14.55 6.25 -16.00
CA LEU A 84 -15.15 6.54 -17.30
C LEU A 84 -15.90 7.87 -17.33
N SER A 85 -16.51 8.24 -16.22
CA SER A 85 -17.34 9.44 -16.14
C SER A 85 -16.59 10.71 -15.76
N THR A 86 -15.37 10.61 -15.21
CA THR A 86 -14.68 11.75 -14.62
C THR A 86 -13.28 12.00 -15.14
N THR A 87 -12.65 11.00 -15.75
CA THR A 87 -11.29 11.12 -16.27
C THR A 87 -11.26 10.88 -17.77
N PRO A 88 -11.10 11.92 -18.60
CA PRO A 88 -11.00 11.75 -20.04
C PRO A 88 -9.82 10.88 -20.45
N ALA A 89 -10.01 10.08 -21.49
CA ALA A 89 -8.94 9.23 -22.01
C ALA A 89 -7.70 10.02 -22.44
N SER A 90 -7.90 11.24 -22.95
CA SER A 90 -6.78 12.11 -23.34
C SER A 90 -5.90 12.48 -22.16
N GLU A 91 -6.46 12.68 -20.97
CA GLU A 91 -5.67 12.96 -19.78
C GLU A 91 -4.88 11.73 -19.33
N MET A 92 -5.49 10.57 -19.39
CA MET A 92 -4.79 9.34 -19.04
C MET A 92 -3.60 9.10 -19.96
N ASN A 93 -3.78 9.36 -21.25
CA ASN A 93 -2.70 9.21 -22.22
C ASN A 93 -1.52 10.13 -21.95
N LYS A 94 -1.77 11.33 -21.45
CA LYS A 94 -0.69 12.25 -21.07
C LYS A 94 0.25 11.63 -20.05
N PHE A 95 -0.32 10.99 -19.02
CA PHE A 95 0.49 10.41 -17.97
C PHE A 95 1.27 9.19 -18.44
N TRP A 96 0.66 8.35 -19.23
CA TRP A 96 1.34 7.16 -19.76
C TRP A 96 2.51 7.51 -20.65
N LYS A 97 2.36 8.52 -21.48
CA LYS A 97 3.44 8.96 -22.36
C LYS A 97 4.64 9.52 -21.60
N ARG A 98 4.42 10.08 -20.43
CA ARG A 98 5.51 10.70 -19.65
C ARG A 98 6.43 9.68 -18.99
N LYS A 99 6.04 8.43 -18.95
CA LYS A 99 6.84 7.38 -18.32
C LYS A 99 7.90 6.80 -19.24
N ILE A 100 7.78 7.08 -20.48
CA ILE A 100 8.71 6.58 -21.49
C ILE A 100 9.72 7.65 -21.83
#